data_062b90473e83b2627ae4eeaca20da90a
#
_entry.id   062b90473e83b2627ae4eeaca20da90a
#
_cell.length_a   1.000
_cell.length_b   1.000
_cell.length_c   1.000
_cell.angle_alpha   90.00
_cell.angle_beta   90.00
_cell.angle_gamma   90.00
#
_symmetry.space_group_name_H-M   'P 1'
#
loop_
_entity.id
_entity.type
_entity.pdbx_description
1 polymer ?
#
loop_
_entity_poly.entity_id
_entity_poly.type
_entity_poly.pdbx_seq_one_letter_code
_entity_poly.pdbx_strand_id
1 'polypeptide(L)' 'VSGGKNGQGYVMDSSGNIVLARPAGGKWKNGDVINTPFGKGKFYDYCPEGNIDVYVHYP' A
#
# COMPACT_ATOMS: atom_id res chain seq x y z
N VAL A 1 0.07 11.38 -11.42
CA VAL A 1 -0.19 10.26 -10.70
C VAL A 1 -0.67 10.52 -9.30
N SER A 2 -1.35 9.61 -8.88
CA SER A 2 -2.09 9.75 -7.65
C SER A 2 -1.23 9.81 -6.40
N GLY A 3 -0.04 9.27 -6.42
CA GLY A 3 0.80 9.29 -5.23
C GLY A 3 1.06 10.66 -4.69
N GLY A 4 1.04 11.67 -5.54
CA GLY A 4 1.24 13.04 -5.11
C GLY A 4 0.07 13.64 -4.36
N LYS A 5 -1.04 12.96 -4.28
CA LYS A 5 -2.25 13.52 -3.73
C LYS A 5 -2.10 13.92 -2.26
N ASN A 6 -1.40 13.12 -1.50
CA ASN A 6 -1.16 13.42 -0.10
C ASN A 6 0.18 14.09 0.12
N GLY A 7 0.87 14.45 -0.93
CA GLY A 7 2.17 15.11 -0.85
C GLY A 7 3.32 14.20 -0.49
N GLN A 8 3.09 12.90 -0.41
CA GLN A 8 4.11 11.94 0.04
C GLN A 8 4.68 11.07 -1.07
N GLY A 9 4.11 11.13 -2.25
CA GLY A 9 4.60 10.32 -3.36
C GLY A 9 4.14 8.87 -3.34
N TYR A 10 3.16 8.53 -2.55
CA TYR A 10 2.64 7.16 -2.51
C TYR A 10 1.84 6.83 -3.76
N VAL A 11 1.94 5.58 -4.19
CA VAL A 11 1.09 5.07 -5.26
C VAL A 11 -0.29 4.85 -4.67
N MET A 12 -1.31 5.43 -5.30
CA MET A 12 -2.69 5.34 -4.84
C MET A 12 -3.52 4.62 -5.88
N ASP A 13 -4.53 3.89 -5.41
CA ASP A 13 -5.51 3.30 -6.31
C ASP A 13 -6.62 4.32 -6.62
N SER A 14 -7.57 3.91 -7.46
CA SER A 14 -8.65 4.81 -7.89
C SER A 14 -9.62 5.14 -6.75
N SER A 15 -9.59 4.39 -5.68
CA SER A 15 -10.45 4.63 -4.51
C SER A 15 -9.77 5.46 -3.43
N GLY A 16 -8.53 5.88 -3.66
CA GLY A 16 -7.79 6.68 -2.70
C GLY A 16 -7.04 5.87 -1.67
N ASN A 17 -6.86 4.58 -1.88
CA ASN A 17 -6.06 3.75 -0.99
C ASN A 17 -4.60 3.73 -1.44
N ILE A 18 -3.69 3.72 -0.47
CA ILE A 18 -2.28 3.52 -0.75
C ILE A 18 -2.08 2.06 -1.17
N VAL A 19 -1.32 1.84 -2.23
CA VAL A 19 -1.03 0.50 -2.72
C VAL A 19 0.03 -0.14 -1.82
N LEU A 20 -0.28 -1.32 -1.30
CA LEU A 20 0.58 -2.04 -0.37
C LEU A 20 0.87 -3.45 -0.88
N ALA A 21 2.01 -3.98 -0.45
CA ALA A 21 2.31 -5.40 -0.59
C ALA A 21 2.22 -6.04 0.80
N ARG A 22 1.50 -7.16 0.89
CA ARG A 22 1.30 -7.85 2.17
C ARG A 22 2.53 -8.67 2.54
N PRO A 23 2.81 -8.79 3.85
CA PRO A 23 3.94 -9.60 4.29
C PRO A 23 3.61 -11.09 4.25
N ALA A 24 4.64 -11.89 4.37
CA ALA A 24 4.48 -13.33 4.58
C ALA A 24 3.75 -13.60 5.90
N GLY A 25 3.15 -14.75 6.02
CA GLY A 25 2.49 -15.18 7.25
C GLY A 25 0.99 -15.38 7.12
N GLY A 26 0.38 -14.92 6.03
CA GLY A 26 -1.03 -15.19 5.77
C GLY A 26 -2.02 -14.38 6.59
N LYS A 27 -1.56 -13.35 7.30
CA LYS A 27 -2.44 -12.53 8.11
C LYS A 27 -3.40 -11.70 7.26
N TRP A 28 -2.92 -11.25 6.12
CA TRP A 28 -3.73 -10.44 5.19
C TRP A 28 -3.76 -11.09 3.82
N LYS A 29 -4.76 -10.69 3.04
CA LYS A 29 -4.94 -11.16 1.66
C LYS A 29 -4.97 -9.96 0.73
N ASN A 30 -4.67 -10.18 -0.53
CA ASN A 30 -4.84 -9.14 -1.55
C ASN A 30 -6.30 -8.68 -1.55
N GLY A 31 -6.50 -7.38 -1.55
CA GLY A 31 -7.83 -6.80 -1.46
C GLY A 31 -8.20 -6.31 -0.06
N ASP A 32 -7.49 -6.74 0.97
CA ASP A 32 -7.72 -6.25 2.32
C ASP A 32 -7.33 -4.79 2.43
N VAL A 33 -8.11 -4.03 3.19
CA VAL A 33 -7.86 -2.61 3.44
C VAL A 33 -7.52 -2.44 4.91
N ILE A 34 -6.44 -1.72 5.18
CA ILE A 34 -6.01 -1.45 6.54
C ILE A 34 -5.75 0.05 6.71
N ASN A 35 -5.75 0.50 7.95
CA ASN A 35 -5.34 1.86 8.28
C ASN A 35 -3.84 1.89 8.49
N THR A 36 -3.18 2.84 7.87
CA THR A 36 -1.75 3.07 8.07
C THR A 36 -1.55 4.48 8.62
N PRO A 37 -0.37 4.80 9.17
CA PRO A 37 -0.10 6.17 9.61
C PRO A 37 -0.19 7.19 8.48
N PHE A 38 -0.18 6.75 7.24
CA PHE A 38 -0.19 7.62 6.06
C PHE A 38 -1.56 7.67 5.38
N GLY A 39 -2.53 6.91 5.88
CA GLY A 39 -3.86 6.82 5.30
C GLY A 39 -4.27 5.37 5.10
N LYS A 40 -5.44 5.16 4.50
CA LYS A 40 -5.89 3.80 4.21
C LYS A 40 -5.05 3.18 3.12
N GLY A 41 -4.66 1.93 3.34
CA GLY A 41 -3.92 1.15 2.37
C GLY A 41 -4.66 -0.12 1.99
N LYS A 42 -4.43 -0.57 0.77
CA LYS A 42 -5.03 -1.80 0.25
C LYS A 42 -3.95 -2.69 -0.32
N PHE A 43 -4.02 -3.97 0.01
CA PHE A 43 -3.02 -4.93 -0.45
C PHE A 43 -3.32 -5.37 -1.87
N TYR A 44 -2.34 -5.17 -2.75
CA TYR A 44 -2.41 -5.58 -4.16
C TYR A 44 -1.36 -6.62 -4.52
N ASP A 45 -0.33 -6.75 -3.70
CA ASP A 45 0.80 -7.58 -4.04
C ASP A 45 1.30 -8.32 -2.80
N TYR A 46 2.30 -9.14 -2.98
CA TYR A 46 2.88 -9.97 -1.93
C TYR A 46 4.38 -9.69 -1.83
N CYS A 47 4.83 -9.37 -0.62
CA CYS A 47 6.24 -9.21 -0.31
C CYS A 47 6.63 -10.33 0.63
N PRO A 48 7.49 -11.28 0.23
CA PRO A 48 7.82 -12.43 1.06
C PRO A 48 8.64 -12.09 2.31
N GLU A 49 9.09 -10.86 2.43
CA GLU A 49 9.72 -10.39 3.65
C GLU A 49 8.67 -10.15 4.71
N GLY A 50 9.06 -10.08 5.95
CA GLY A 50 8.12 -10.01 7.05
C GLY A 50 7.48 -8.65 7.28
N ASN A 51 7.60 -7.72 6.36
CA ASN A 51 7.13 -6.35 6.51
C ASN A 51 6.08 -6.01 5.48
N ILE A 52 5.19 -5.08 5.83
CA ILE A 52 4.28 -4.46 4.88
C ILE A 52 5.11 -3.48 4.04
N ASP A 53 5.00 -3.61 2.73
CA ASP A 53 5.72 -2.76 1.81
C ASP A 53 4.79 -1.71 1.21
N VAL A 54 5.22 -0.46 1.20
CA VAL A 54 4.45 0.66 0.70
C VAL A 54 5.03 1.09 -0.63
N TYR A 55 4.21 1.12 -1.65
CA TYR A 55 4.65 1.52 -2.97
C TYR A 55 4.70 3.03 -3.07
N VAL A 56 5.78 3.54 -3.63
CA VAL A 56 5.97 4.97 -3.82
C VAL A 56 6.42 5.24 -5.25
N HIS A 57 6.22 6.47 -5.68
CA HIS A 57 6.74 6.94 -6.95
C HIS A 57 8.14 7.48 -6.74
N TYR A 58 9.03 7.12 -7.63
CA TYR A 58 10.37 7.69 -7.66
C TYR A 58 10.48 8.66 -8.83
N PRO A 59 11.20 9.77 -8.62
CA PRO A 59 11.41 10.72 -9.72
C PRO A 59 12.15 10.12 -10.91
#